data_c349ce51714e77a93983f78824f4e43c
#
_entry.id   c349ce51714e77a93983f78824f4e43c
#
_cell.length_a   1.000
_cell.length_b   1.000
_cell.length_c   1.000
_cell.angle_alpha   90.00
_cell.angle_beta   90.00
_cell.angle_gamma   90.00
#
_symmetry.space_group_name_H-M   'P 1'
#
loop_
_entity.id
_entity.type
_entity.pdbx_description
1 polymer ?
#
loop_
_entity_poly.entity_id
_entity_poly.type
_entity_poly.pdbx_seq_one_letter_code
_entity_poly.pdbx_strand_id
1 'polypeptide(L)'
;MHTQRRTLSVLATLALACAAAQASQEVVVTQKNKAFSQAKLTIHAGDKVTFRNEDGFVHNVFSLTDANSFDLGTYPAGQAKSVTFAKAGTYDIECAIHPEMKLQITVAP
;
A
#
# COMPACT_ATOMS: atom_id res chain seq x y z
N MET A 1 -30.14 -0.16 -66.63
CA MET A 1 -29.85 0.59 -65.38
C MET A 1 -29.49 -0.38 -64.30
N HIS A 2 -28.20 -0.45 -63.95
CA HIS A 2 -27.73 -1.33 -62.87
C HIS A 2 -27.61 -0.46 -61.58
N THR A 3 -28.47 -0.74 -60.62
CA THR A 3 -28.41 -0.12 -59.28
C THR A 3 -27.43 -0.93 -58.44
N GLN A 4 -26.21 -0.44 -58.31
CA GLN A 4 -25.29 -1.02 -57.37
C GLN A 4 -25.71 -0.66 -55.94
N ARG A 5 -26.18 -1.63 -55.19
CA ARG A 5 -26.36 -1.49 -53.74
C ARG A 5 -24.98 -1.62 -53.10
N ARG A 6 -24.47 -0.48 -52.65
CA ARG A 6 -23.29 -0.44 -51.78
C ARG A 6 -23.71 -0.92 -50.38
N THR A 7 -23.31 -2.12 -50.05
CA THR A 7 -23.40 -2.59 -48.66
C THR A 7 -22.31 -1.90 -47.87
N LEU A 8 -22.70 -0.97 -46.99
CA LEU A 8 -21.80 -0.45 -45.97
C LEU A 8 -21.60 -1.54 -44.90
N SER A 9 -20.43 -2.18 -44.94
CA SER A 9 -19.97 -3.01 -43.79
C SER A 9 -19.59 -2.10 -42.67
N VAL A 10 -20.44 -2.02 -41.66
CA VAL A 10 -20.09 -1.38 -40.40
C VAL A 10 -19.18 -2.37 -39.64
N LEU A 11 -17.89 -2.14 -39.70
CA LEU A 11 -16.92 -2.80 -38.82
C LEU A 11 -17.13 -2.24 -37.43
N ALA A 12 -17.84 -2.97 -36.58
CA ALA A 12 -17.90 -2.70 -35.16
C ALA A 12 -16.51 -3.06 -34.56
N THR A 13 -15.69 -2.06 -34.33
CA THR A 13 -14.45 -2.24 -33.56
C THR A 13 -14.86 -2.45 -32.09
N LEU A 14 -14.79 -3.70 -31.64
CA LEU A 14 -14.92 -4.03 -30.23
C LEU A 14 -13.67 -3.50 -29.52
N ALA A 15 -13.78 -2.33 -28.86
CA ALA A 15 -12.74 -1.84 -27.97
C ALA A 15 -12.73 -2.75 -26.72
N LEU A 16 -11.77 -3.68 -26.65
CA LEU A 16 -11.48 -4.41 -25.43
C LEU A 16 -10.90 -3.40 -24.44
N ALA A 17 -11.74 -2.92 -23.51
CA ALA A 17 -11.26 -2.19 -22.36
C ALA A 17 -10.55 -3.21 -21.44
N CYS A 18 -9.23 -3.36 -21.59
CA CYS A 18 -8.41 -4.02 -20.59
C CYS A 18 -8.46 -3.15 -19.35
N ALA A 19 -9.21 -3.59 -18.33
CA ALA A 19 -9.02 -3.07 -16.99
C ALA A 19 -7.58 -3.43 -16.58
N ALA A 20 -6.66 -2.47 -16.72
CA ALA A 20 -5.30 -2.66 -16.24
C ALA A 20 -5.37 -2.83 -14.72
N ALA A 21 -5.10 -4.06 -14.24
CA ALA A 21 -4.85 -4.29 -12.83
C ALA A 21 -3.67 -3.41 -12.43
N GLN A 22 -3.86 -2.51 -11.46
CA GLN A 22 -2.76 -1.72 -10.93
C GLN A 22 -1.73 -2.65 -10.32
N ALA A 23 -0.48 -2.53 -10.75
CA ALA A 23 0.63 -3.21 -10.10
C ALA A 23 0.71 -2.74 -8.65
N SER A 24 1.01 -3.67 -7.73
CA SER A 24 1.28 -3.35 -6.34
C SER A 24 2.46 -2.38 -6.24
N GLN A 25 2.38 -1.46 -5.31
CA GLN A 25 3.41 -0.46 -5.07
C GLN A 25 4.10 -0.71 -3.74
N GLU A 26 5.31 -0.18 -3.61
CA GLU A 26 6.05 -0.12 -2.36
C GLU A 26 6.10 1.32 -1.89
N VAL A 27 5.75 1.54 -0.63
CA VAL A 27 5.86 2.83 0.05
C VAL A 27 6.87 2.70 1.18
N VAL A 28 7.80 3.63 1.28
CA VAL A 28 8.78 3.68 2.36
C VAL A 28 8.30 4.69 3.42
N VAL A 29 8.16 4.23 4.65
CA VAL A 29 7.91 5.05 5.83
C VAL A 29 9.17 5.03 6.69
N THR A 30 9.71 6.20 6.99
CA THR A 30 10.90 6.29 7.84
C THR A 30 10.52 6.49 9.30
N GLN A 31 11.37 6.00 10.18
CA GLN A 31 11.30 6.19 11.63
C GLN A 31 12.50 7.03 12.05
N LYS A 32 12.25 8.27 12.39
CA LYS A 32 13.30 9.23 12.78
C LYS A 32 12.79 10.17 13.85
N ASN A 33 13.64 10.50 14.80
CA ASN A 33 13.31 11.33 15.95
C ASN A 33 12.08 10.81 16.72
N LYS A 34 11.98 9.50 16.88
CA LYS A 34 10.83 8.81 17.52
C LYS A 34 9.50 9.18 16.88
N ALA A 35 9.48 9.28 15.55
CA ALA A 35 8.28 9.57 14.78
C ALA A 35 8.29 8.81 13.45
N PHE A 36 7.12 8.43 12.98
CA PHE A 36 6.95 8.01 11.59
C PHE A 36 6.97 9.24 10.68
N SER A 37 7.46 9.07 9.46
CA SER A 37 7.52 10.16 8.47
C SER A 37 6.16 10.72 8.05
N GLN A 38 5.09 9.99 8.35
CA GLN A 38 3.70 10.38 8.07
C GLN A 38 2.81 9.98 9.24
N ALA A 39 1.78 10.78 9.52
CA ALA A 39 0.75 10.44 10.51
C ALA A 39 -0.39 9.61 9.89
N LYS A 40 -0.62 9.77 8.58
CA LYS A 40 -1.64 9.06 7.81
C LYS A 40 -1.09 8.68 6.45
N LEU A 41 -1.45 7.48 5.99
CA LEU A 41 -1.05 6.94 4.69
C LEU A 41 -2.24 6.19 4.09
N THR A 42 -2.50 6.41 2.81
CA THR A 42 -3.49 5.62 2.06
C THR A 42 -2.77 4.80 1.00
N ILE A 43 -3.01 3.50 1.00
CA ILE A 43 -2.49 2.54 0.03
C ILE A 43 -3.63 1.67 -0.51
N HIS A 44 -3.34 0.79 -1.42
CA HIS A 44 -4.28 -0.20 -1.96
C HIS A 44 -3.94 -1.61 -1.48
N ALA A 45 -4.94 -2.46 -1.42
CA ALA A 45 -4.74 -3.87 -1.09
C ALA A 45 -3.69 -4.50 -2.03
N GLY A 46 -2.72 -5.19 -1.46
CA GLY A 46 -1.58 -5.77 -2.15
C GLY A 46 -0.32 -4.91 -2.13
N ASP A 47 -0.41 -3.65 -1.70
CA ASP A 47 0.76 -2.78 -1.56
C ASP A 47 1.64 -3.18 -0.37
N LYS A 48 2.93 -2.91 -0.51
CA LYS A 48 3.93 -3.15 0.52
C LYS A 48 4.38 -1.84 1.16
N VAL A 49 4.46 -1.83 2.48
CA VAL A 49 5.05 -0.72 3.24
C VAL A 49 6.34 -1.20 3.87
N THR A 50 7.41 -0.47 3.62
CA THR A 50 8.73 -0.72 4.18
C THR A 50 9.02 0.34 5.24
N PHE A 51 9.23 -0.10 6.47
CA PHE A 51 9.56 0.75 7.61
C PHE A 51 11.08 0.74 7.81
N ARG A 52 11.69 1.90 7.62
CA ARG A 52 13.14 2.09 7.75
C ARG A 52 13.48 2.83 9.02
N ASN A 53 14.33 2.23 9.84
CA ASN A 53 14.85 2.87 11.06
C ASN A 53 16.02 3.81 10.73
N GLU A 54 15.78 5.10 10.80
CA GLU A 54 16.79 6.15 10.61
C GLU A 54 17.26 6.77 11.94
N ASP A 55 16.84 6.23 13.07
CA ASP A 55 17.34 6.61 14.38
C ASP A 55 18.56 5.78 14.78
N GLY A 56 19.31 6.24 15.76
CA GLY A 56 20.47 5.54 16.32
C GLY A 56 20.15 4.45 17.34
N PHE A 57 18.87 4.11 17.53
CA PHE A 57 18.38 3.12 18.49
C PHE A 57 17.32 2.23 17.83
N VAL A 58 16.95 1.13 18.49
CA VAL A 58 15.98 0.18 17.96
C VAL A 58 14.58 0.76 17.86
N HIS A 59 13.86 0.31 16.86
CA HIS A 59 12.41 0.50 16.72
C HIS A 59 11.69 -0.84 16.57
N ASN A 60 10.40 -0.80 16.79
CA ASN A 60 9.46 -1.88 16.53
C ASN A 60 8.31 -1.33 15.69
N VAL A 61 7.64 -2.19 14.95
CA VAL A 61 6.41 -1.85 14.23
C VAL A 61 5.40 -2.96 14.47
N PHE A 62 4.23 -2.59 14.96
CA PHE A 62 3.15 -3.54 15.16
C PHE A 62 1.78 -2.89 14.93
N SER A 63 0.77 -3.69 14.72
CA SER A 63 -0.63 -3.28 14.68
C SER A 63 -1.49 -4.32 15.38
N LEU A 64 -2.38 -3.86 16.25
CA LEU A 64 -3.37 -4.68 16.94
C LEU A 64 -4.74 -4.63 16.26
N THR A 65 -4.83 -4.08 15.05
CA THR A 65 -6.08 -4.02 14.28
C THR A 65 -6.62 -5.44 14.05
N ASP A 66 -7.84 -5.72 14.49
CA ASP A 66 -8.43 -7.06 14.54
C ASP A 66 -8.44 -7.81 13.21
N ALA A 67 -8.66 -7.09 12.11
CA ALA A 67 -8.75 -7.70 10.78
C ALA A 67 -7.43 -8.34 10.33
N ASN A 68 -6.29 -7.82 10.78
CA ASN A 68 -4.97 -8.30 10.40
C ASN A 68 -3.88 -7.74 11.32
N SER A 69 -3.80 -8.26 12.55
CA SER A 69 -2.76 -7.88 13.48
C SER A 69 -1.40 -8.43 13.04
N PHE A 70 -0.34 -7.68 13.29
CA PHE A 70 1.03 -8.11 13.03
C PHE A 70 2.02 -7.44 13.97
N ASP A 71 3.17 -8.04 14.11
CA ASP A 71 4.33 -7.50 14.84
C ASP A 71 5.59 -7.86 14.07
N LEU A 72 6.32 -6.84 13.62
CA LEU A 72 7.56 -7.05 12.87
C LEU A 72 8.78 -7.31 13.77
N GLY A 73 8.59 -7.24 15.09
CA GLY A 73 9.69 -7.30 16.04
C GLY A 73 10.56 -6.06 16.05
N THR A 74 11.60 -6.07 16.86
CA THR A 74 12.56 -4.97 16.94
C THR A 74 13.63 -5.09 15.88
N TYR A 75 14.12 -3.95 15.39
CA TYR A 75 15.25 -3.90 14.46
C TYR A 75 16.10 -2.66 14.68
N PRO A 76 17.43 -2.80 14.50
CA PRO A 76 18.38 -1.75 14.83
C PRO A 76 18.43 -0.63 13.80
N ALA A 77 19.16 0.42 14.13
CA ALA A 77 19.46 1.55 13.26
C ALA A 77 19.94 1.09 11.88
N GLY A 78 19.44 1.76 10.84
CA GLY A 78 19.82 1.49 9.45
C GLY A 78 19.14 0.30 8.80
N GLN A 79 18.39 -0.51 9.55
CA GLN A 79 17.65 -1.64 9.01
C GLN A 79 16.19 -1.26 8.69
N ALA A 80 15.58 -2.07 7.83
CA ALA A 80 14.19 -1.90 7.43
C ALA A 80 13.47 -3.25 7.46
N LYS A 81 12.18 -3.21 7.77
CA LYS A 81 11.29 -4.36 7.66
C LYS A 81 10.03 -3.97 6.89
N SER A 82 9.46 -4.93 6.19
CA SER A 82 8.33 -4.69 5.30
C SER A 82 7.13 -5.55 5.67
N VAL A 83 5.95 -5.04 5.36
CA VAL A 83 4.70 -5.78 5.43
C VAL A 83 3.86 -5.50 4.19
N THR A 84 3.25 -6.56 3.63
CA THR A 84 2.28 -6.45 2.55
C THR A 84 0.88 -6.42 3.12
N PHE A 85 0.12 -5.40 2.78
CA PHE A 85 -1.26 -5.22 3.26
C PHE A 85 -2.23 -5.84 2.24
N ALA A 86 -2.59 -7.10 2.45
CA ALA A 86 -3.47 -7.83 1.54
C ALA A 86 -4.95 -7.49 1.70
N LYS A 87 -5.36 -7.04 2.89
CA LYS A 87 -6.77 -6.79 3.24
C LYS A 87 -7.06 -5.30 3.34
N ALA A 88 -8.12 -4.84 2.69
CA ALA A 88 -8.66 -3.51 2.87
C ALA A 88 -9.10 -3.27 4.33
N GLY A 89 -8.95 -2.06 4.79
CA GLY A 89 -9.30 -1.64 6.14
C GLY A 89 -8.41 -0.51 6.64
N THR A 90 -8.62 -0.13 7.89
CA THR A 90 -7.84 0.89 8.58
C THR A 90 -6.99 0.23 9.65
N TYR A 91 -5.69 0.51 9.63
CA TYR A 91 -4.70 -0.08 10.52
C TYR A 91 -4.05 1.00 11.37
N ASP A 92 -4.05 0.80 12.69
CA ASP A 92 -3.31 1.65 13.62
C ASP A 92 -1.92 1.03 13.83
N ILE A 93 -0.90 1.76 13.40
CA ILE A 93 0.50 1.34 13.45
C ILE A 93 1.18 2.03 14.61
N GLU A 94 1.91 1.28 15.41
CA GLU A 94 2.56 1.75 16.62
C GLU A 94 3.97 1.17 16.77
N CYS A 95 4.75 1.79 17.67
CA CYS A 95 6.02 1.26 18.15
C CYS A 95 5.89 0.98 19.66
N ALA A 96 6.14 -0.25 20.08
CA ALA A 96 5.99 -0.64 21.49
C ALA A 96 6.96 0.07 22.42
N ILE A 97 8.13 0.49 21.91
CA ILE A 97 9.19 1.13 22.69
C ILE A 97 8.95 2.64 22.83
N HIS A 98 8.27 3.25 21.85
CA HIS A 98 7.97 4.68 21.80
C HIS A 98 6.48 4.88 21.56
N PRO A 99 5.64 4.88 22.61
CA PRO A 99 4.17 4.90 22.47
C PRO A 99 3.60 6.13 21.75
N GLU A 100 4.35 7.22 21.66
CA GLU A 100 3.99 8.42 20.92
C GLU A 100 4.08 8.25 19.40
N MET A 101 4.79 7.22 18.92
CA MET A 101 4.89 6.91 17.50
C MET A 101 3.62 6.24 17.01
N LYS A 102 2.85 6.97 16.21
CA LYS A 102 1.58 6.49 15.65
C LYS A 102 1.44 6.86 14.18
N LEU A 103 0.95 5.91 13.41
CA LEU A 103 0.62 6.07 12.00
C LEU A 103 -0.69 5.33 11.72
N GLN A 104 -1.62 5.97 11.04
CA GLN A 104 -2.82 5.31 10.54
C GLN A 104 -2.66 4.99 9.05
N ILE A 105 -2.78 3.73 8.69
CA ILE A 105 -2.76 3.29 7.29
C ILE A 105 -4.18 2.89 6.88
N THR A 106 -4.71 3.53 5.86
CA THR A 106 -5.94 3.13 5.19
C THR A 106 -5.58 2.32 3.95
N VAL A 107 -6.04 1.09 3.90
CA VAL A 107 -5.86 0.18 2.77
C VAL A 107 -7.17 0.15 1.99
N ALA A 108 -7.18 0.77 0.81
CA ALA A 108 -8.31 0.76 -0.11
C ALA A 108 -8.37 -0.57 -0.88
N PRO A 109 -9.58 -1.00 -1.30
CA PRO A 109 -9.73 -2.20 -2.11
C PRO A 109 -8.96 -2.16 -3.42
#